data_58e3881d17302523e8a5e1f81664beee
#
_entry.id   58e3881d17302523e8a5e1f81664beee
#
_cell.length_a   1.000
_cell.length_b   1.000
_cell.length_c   1.000
_cell.angle_alpha   90.00
_cell.angle_beta   90.00
_cell.angle_gamma   90.00
#
_symmetry.space_group_name_H-M   'P 1'
#
loop_
_entity.id
_entity.type
_entity.pdbx_description
1 polymer ?
#
loop_
_entity_poly.entity_id
_entity_poly.type
_entity_poly.pdbx_seq_one_letter_code
_entity_poly.pdbx_strand_id
1 'polypeptide(L)'
;FANQAQLDLFEQYFYDINQFGRIPGNDTEYSDMLDVLNKKISAFEDSATLAYDADHFNLPADMYRLGTIIYKNTTTKDLYPSPTQIANYPVANPTVYRQTTNELVEAERINMNEFLYINASPLTKPKNVRPVYTANHQGVVVYGADELVTNVSATYIRKPAKVEWKYQMIY
;
A
#
# COMPACT_ATOMS: atom_id res chain seq x y z
N PHE A 1 18.68 -23.92 -12.50
CA PHE A 1 19.84 -23.05 -12.60
C PHE A 1 19.46 -21.59 -12.95
N ALA A 2 18.78 -21.34 -14.08
CA ALA A 2 18.45 -19.96 -14.54
C ALA A 2 17.61 -19.17 -13.53
N ASN A 3 16.58 -19.78 -12.92
CA ASN A 3 15.76 -19.14 -11.91
C ASN A 3 16.53 -18.77 -10.64
N GLN A 4 17.49 -19.61 -10.25
CA GLN A 4 18.33 -19.33 -9.08
C GLN A 4 19.28 -18.16 -9.38
N ALA A 5 19.95 -18.18 -10.52
CA ALA A 5 20.83 -17.10 -10.92
C ALA A 5 20.10 -15.74 -11.04
N GLN A 6 18.85 -15.76 -11.53
CA GLN A 6 18.01 -14.55 -11.59
C GLN A 6 17.67 -14.03 -10.18
N LEU A 7 17.35 -14.91 -9.24
CA LEU A 7 17.08 -14.53 -7.87
C LEU A 7 18.32 -13.97 -7.18
N ASP A 8 19.47 -14.59 -7.38
CA ASP A 8 20.76 -14.14 -6.82
C ASP A 8 21.14 -12.74 -7.34
N LEU A 9 20.95 -12.47 -8.64
CA LEU A 9 21.15 -11.15 -9.23
C LEU A 9 20.15 -10.11 -8.68
N PHE A 10 18.90 -10.51 -8.46
CA PHE A 10 17.88 -9.66 -7.88
C PHE A 10 18.23 -9.27 -6.44
N GLU A 11 18.67 -10.22 -5.61
CA GLU A 11 19.09 -9.95 -4.24
C GLU A 11 20.35 -9.10 -4.17
N GLN A 12 21.26 -9.23 -5.17
CA GLN A 12 22.45 -8.40 -5.25
C GLN A 12 22.11 -6.91 -5.40
N TYR A 13 21.04 -6.54 -6.11
CA TYR A 13 20.64 -5.12 -6.22
C TYR A 13 20.35 -4.48 -4.86
N PHE A 14 19.72 -5.20 -3.92
CA PHE A 14 19.46 -4.68 -2.58
C PHE A 14 20.73 -4.60 -1.73
N TYR A 15 21.63 -5.56 -1.91
CA TYR A 15 22.94 -5.49 -1.26
C TYR A 15 23.73 -4.28 -1.75
N ASP A 16 23.79 -4.07 -3.05
CA ASP A 16 24.53 -2.97 -3.66
C ASP A 16 23.97 -1.60 -3.23
N ILE A 17 22.65 -1.42 -3.18
CA ILE A 17 22.04 -0.18 -2.66
C ILE A 17 22.50 0.10 -1.23
N ASN A 18 22.50 -0.90 -0.36
CA ASN A 18 22.97 -0.73 1.01
C ASN A 18 24.46 -0.38 1.10
N GLN A 19 25.27 -0.92 0.22
CA GLN A 19 26.72 -0.62 0.18
C GLN A 19 26.97 0.79 -0.34
N PHE A 20 26.39 1.14 -1.49
CA PHE A 20 26.61 2.46 -2.11
C PHE A 20 25.97 3.59 -1.30
N GLY A 21 24.83 3.36 -0.62
CA GLY A 21 24.21 4.34 0.26
C GLY A 21 25.04 4.69 1.50
N ARG A 22 26.03 3.88 1.87
CA ARG A 22 26.94 4.14 2.99
C ARG A 22 28.22 4.87 2.62
N ILE A 23 28.51 5.01 1.33
CA ILE A 23 29.74 5.65 0.84
C ILE A 23 29.50 7.16 0.75
N PRO A 24 30.19 8.01 1.55
CA PRO A 24 30.07 9.47 1.44
C PRO A 24 30.55 9.96 0.07
N GLY A 25 29.82 10.88 -0.55
CA GLY A 25 30.21 11.50 -1.81
C GLY A 25 29.85 10.71 -3.08
N ASN A 26 29.03 9.66 -2.94
CA ASN A 26 28.53 8.90 -4.09
C ASN A 26 27.35 9.59 -4.81
N ASP A 27 26.91 10.72 -4.28
CA ASP A 27 25.87 11.58 -4.80
C ASP A 27 26.47 12.63 -5.76
N THR A 28 27.04 12.16 -6.85
CA THR A 28 27.57 13.04 -7.90
C THR A 28 26.60 13.07 -9.08
N GLU A 29 26.39 14.27 -9.62
CA GLU A 29 25.40 14.59 -10.67
C GLU A 29 25.49 13.70 -11.93
N TYR A 30 26.64 13.06 -12.18
CA TYR A 30 26.89 12.29 -13.39
C TYR A 30 27.13 10.79 -13.19
N SER A 31 27.23 10.31 -11.96
CA SER A 31 27.50 8.90 -11.67
C SER A 31 26.72 8.40 -10.45
N ASP A 32 25.43 8.69 -10.43
CA ASP A 32 24.56 8.25 -9.33
C ASP A 32 24.22 6.76 -9.49
N MET A 33 25.07 5.92 -8.88
CA MET A 33 24.84 4.48 -8.84
C MET A 33 23.57 4.12 -8.07
N LEU A 34 23.15 4.95 -7.10
CA LEU A 34 21.91 4.74 -6.35
C LEU A 34 20.70 4.94 -7.26
N ASP A 35 20.69 5.97 -8.11
CA ASP A 35 19.61 6.20 -9.06
C ASP A 35 19.51 5.06 -10.09
N VAL A 36 20.63 4.57 -10.60
CA VAL A 36 20.67 3.42 -11.52
C VAL A 36 20.11 2.15 -10.85
N LEU A 37 20.48 1.88 -9.60
CA LEU A 37 20.02 0.72 -8.86
C LEU A 37 18.52 0.86 -8.51
N ASN A 38 18.08 2.05 -8.10
CA ASN A 38 16.67 2.33 -7.86
C ASN A 38 15.83 2.13 -9.12
N LYS A 39 16.28 2.58 -10.27
CA LYS A 39 15.63 2.32 -11.58
C LYS A 39 15.52 0.83 -11.89
N LYS A 40 16.54 0.04 -11.56
CA LYS A 40 16.46 -1.42 -11.74
C LYS A 40 15.46 -2.07 -10.79
N ILE A 41 15.39 -1.63 -9.54
CA ILE A 41 14.44 -2.16 -8.55
C ILE A 41 13.02 -1.71 -8.88
N SER A 42 12.81 -0.48 -9.38
CA SER A 42 11.49 0.02 -9.73
C SER A 42 10.76 -0.83 -10.79
N ALA A 43 11.48 -1.59 -11.60
CA ALA A 43 10.89 -2.57 -12.51
C ALA A 43 10.18 -3.74 -11.80
N PHE A 44 10.46 -3.93 -10.51
CA PHE A 44 9.85 -4.96 -9.66
C PHE A 44 8.86 -4.36 -8.66
N GLU A 45 8.71 -3.05 -8.61
CA GLU A 45 7.68 -2.41 -7.80
C GLU A 45 6.30 -2.63 -8.42
N ASP A 46 5.36 -3.00 -7.56
CA ASP A 46 3.99 -3.23 -7.95
C ASP A 46 3.04 -2.81 -6.82
N SER A 47 1.76 -2.69 -7.15
CA SER A 47 0.72 -2.37 -6.18
C SER A 47 -0.50 -3.26 -6.40
N ALA A 48 -1.06 -3.78 -5.33
CA ALA A 48 -2.25 -4.61 -5.39
C ALA A 48 -3.26 -4.22 -4.32
N THR A 49 -4.54 -4.34 -4.66
CA THR A 49 -5.61 -4.33 -3.67
C THR A 49 -5.60 -5.66 -2.94
N LEU A 50 -5.56 -5.61 -1.62
CA LEU A 50 -5.46 -6.80 -0.80
C LEU A 50 -6.85 -7.44 -0.61
N ALA A 51 -6.93 -8.75 -0.81
CA ALA A 51 -8.14 -9.51 -0.54
C ALA A 51 -8.28 -9.76 0.96
N TYR A 52 -9.46 -9.45 1.51
CA TYR A 52 -9.79 -9.72 2.91
C TYR A 52 -10.27 -11.16 3.07
N ASP A 53 -9.71 -11.86 4.05
CA ASP A 53 -10.05 -13.24 4.37
C ASP A 53 -10.25 -13.38 5.88
N ALA A 54 -11.50 -13.56 6.29
CA ALA A 54 -11.96 -13.72 7.65
C ALA A 54 -11.55 -12.60 8.63
N ASP A 55 -10.25 -12.45 8.90
CA ASP A 55 -9.69 -11.53 9.92
C ASP A 55 -8.41 -10.82 9.48
N HIS A 56 -7.90 -11.11 8.28
CA HIS A 56 -6.67 -10.54 7.76
C HIS A 56 -6.74 -10.27 6.26
N PHE A 57 -5.79 -9.48 5.77
CA PHE A 57 -5.59 -9.25 4.34
C PHE A 57 -4.49 -10.14 3.82
N ASN A 58 -4.80 -10.91 2.78
CA ASN A 58 -3.85 -11.76 2.10
C ASN A 58 -2.83 -10.94 1.31
N LEU A 59 -1.56 -11.24 1.50
CA LEU A 59 -0.49 -10.62 0.71
C LEU A 59 -0.33 -11.33 -0.64
N PRO A 60 0.09 -10.62 -1.71
CA PRO A 60 0.35 -11.23 -3.00
C PRO A 60 1.37 -12.35 -2.92
N ALA A 61 1.12 -13.48 -3.61
CA ALA A 61 1.99 -14.67 -3.56
C ALA A 61 3.39 -14.42 -4.16
N ASP A 62 3.50 -13.47 -5.07
CA ASP A 62 4.74 -13.04 -5.71
C ASP A 62 5.49 -11.97 -4.90
N MET A 63 4.95 -11.54 -3.77
CA MET A 63 5.59 -10.53 -2.93
C MET A 63 6.94 -11.04 -2.39
N TYR A 64 7.97 -10.21 -2.61
CA TYR A 64 9.28 -10.37 -1.99
C TYR A 64 9.41 -9.50 -0.74
N ARG A 65 9.06 -8.22 -0.84
CA ARG A 65 9.16 -7.26 0.25
C ARG A 65 7.94 -6.34 0.27
N LEU A 66 7.30 -6.26 1.42
CA LEU A 66 6.20 -5.34 1.65
C LEU A 66 6.73 -3.90 1.73
N GLY A 67 6.11 -3.01 0.99
CA GLY A 67 6.31 -1.57 1.07
C GLY A 67 5.28 -0.93 2.01
N THR A 68 4.47 -0.02 1.48
CA THR A 68 3.49 0.76 2.21
C THR A 68 2.10 0.15 2.08
N ILE A 69 1.37 0.10 3.18
CA ILE A 69 -0.07 -0.23 3.20
C ILE A 69 -0.86 1.06 3.17
N ILE A 70 -1.76 1.15 2.20
CA ILE A 70 -2.59 2.33 1.96
C ILE A 70 -4.05 1.95 2.17
N TYR A 71 -4.71 2.68 3.04
CA TYR A 71 -6.14 2.63 3.22
C TYR A 71 -6.82 3.76 2.45
N LYS A 72 -7.81 3.42 1.64
CA LYS A 72 -8.64 4.38 0.94
C LYS A 72 -9.84 4.72 1.81
N ASN A 73 -9.76 5.85 2.52
CA ASN A 73 -10.85 6.37 3.32
C ASN A 73 -11.88 7.04 2.40
N THR A 74 -13.08 6.50 2.37
CA THR A 74 -14.19 7.04 1.58
C THR A 74 -15.17 7.74 2.52
N THR A 75 -15.24 9.07 2.46
CA THR A 75 -16.17 9.86 3.23
C THR A 75 -17.28 10.39 2.33
N THR A 76 -18.52 10.03 2.65
CA THR A 76 -19.70 10.55 1.95
C THR A 76 -20.37 11.61 2.82
N LYS A 77 -20.50 12.82 2.30
CA LYS A 77 -21.24 13.91 2.96
C LYS A 77 -22.51 14.22 2.16
N ASP A 78 -23.63 14.26 2.86
CA ASP A 78 -24.87 14.73 2.28
C ASP A 78 -24.87 16.27 2.32
N LEU A 79 -24.85 16.89 1.16
CA LEU A 79 -24.95 18.33 1.02
C LEU A 79 -26.42 18.69 0.87
N TYR A 80 -26.98 19.30 1.89
CA TYR A 80 -28.31 19.88 1.82
C TYR A 80 -28.22 21.29 1.25
N PRO A 81 -29.18 21.71 0.40
CA PRO A 81 -29.25 23.10 -0.01
C PRO A 81 -29.42 24.00 1.24
N SER A 82 -28.78 25.15 1.24
CA SER A 82 -28.86 26.06 2.39
C SER A 82 -30.32 26.45 2.70
N PRO A 83 -30.65 26.75 3.96
CA PRO A 83 -32.01 27.18 4.33
C PRO A 83 -32.54 28.33 3.47
N THR A 84 -31.68 29.23 3.04
CA THR A 84 -32.02 30.37 2.14
C THR A 84 -32.39 29.90 0.73
N GLN A 85 -31.73 28.84 0.22
CA GLN A 85 -32.06 28.27 -1.08
C GLN A 85 -33.40 27.49 -1.03
N ILE A 86 -33.67 26.82 0.08
CA ILE A 86 -34.94 26.08 0.28
C ILE A 86 -36.12 27.06 0.38
N ALA A 87 -35.94 28.23 1.02
CA ALA A 87 -36.98 29.24 1.15
C ALA A 87 -37.43 29.86 -0.19
N ASN A 88 -36.49 29.96 -1.14
CA ASN A 88 -36.76 30.54 -2.46
C ASN A 88 -37.35 29.54 -3.46
N TYR A 89 -37.18 28.20 -3.19
CA TYR A 89 -37.70 27.11 -4.00
C TYR A 89 -38.34 26.08 -3.12
N PRO A 90 -39.64 26.18 -2.81
CA PRO A 90 -40.36 25.19 -2.01
C PRO A 90 -40.53 23.89 -2.83
N VAL A 91 -39.49 23.12 -2.89
CA VAL A 91 -39.54 21.78 -3.45
C VAL A 91 -39.98 20.84 -2.34
N ALA A 92 -41.04 20.07 -2.56
CA ALA A 92 -41.58 19.14 -1.57
C ALA A 92 -40.56 18.09 -1.06
N ASN A 93 -39.50 17.83 -1.84
CA ASN A 93 -38.37 16.98 -1.47
C ASN A 93 -37.06 17.65 -1.94
N PRO A 94 -36.28 18.29 -1.07
CA PRO A 94 -35.00 18.84 -1.44
C PRO A 94 -34.07 17.71 -1.92
N THR A 95 -33.54 17.85 -3.11
CA THR A 95 -32.59 16.89 -3.65
C THR A 95 -31.32 16.93 -2.81
N VAL A 96 -31.03 15.84 -2.13
CA VAL A 96 -29.79 15.68 -1.37
C VAL A 96 -28.66 15.36 -2.36
N TYR A 97 -27.68 16.24 -2.44
CA TYR A 97 -26.47 15.99 -3.19
C TYR A 97 -25.47 15.26 -2.31
N ARG A 98 -24.99 14.09 -2.75
CA ARG A 98 -23.95 13.35 -2.06
C ARG A 98 -22.60 13.70 -2.66
N GLN A 99 -21.71 14.22 -1.82
CA GLN A 99 -20.31 14.39 -2.17
C GLN A 99 -19.50 13.26 -1.55
N THR A 100 -18.89 12.44 -2.40
CA THR A 100 -17.97 11.39 -1.97
C THR A 100 -16.53 11.88 -2.16
N THR A 101 -15.77 11.92 -1.09
CA THR A 101 -14.35 12.26 -1.10
C THR A 101 -13.55 11.01 -0.76
N ASN A 102 -12.56 10.71 -1.60
CA ASN A 102 -11.62 9.61 -1.36
C ASN A 102 -10.29 10.20 -0.89
N GLU A 103 -9.83 9.78 0.27
CA GLU A 103 -8.56 10.16 0.84
C GLU A 103 -7.69 8.91 0.99
N LEU A 104 -6.45 8.98 0.52
CA LEU A 104 -5.48 7.89 0.71
C LEU A 104 -4.72 8.14 2.01
N VAL A 105 -4.79 7.20 2.92
CA VAL A 105 -4.16 7.26 4.24
C VAL A 105 -3.18 6.11 4.36
N GLU A 106 -1.95 6.41 4.71
CA GLU A 106 -0.94 5.40 5.01
C GLU A 106 -1.21 4.76 6.36
N ALA A 107 -1.17 3.44 6.42
CA ALA A 107 -1.25 2.70 7.67
C ALA A 107 0.15 2.54 8.28
N GLU A 108 0.29 2.88 9.54
CA GLU A 108 1.55 2.76 10.28
C GLU A 108 1.77 1.32 10.77
N ARG A 109 2.97 0.78 10.56
CA ARG A 109 3.31 -0.55 11.07
C ARG A 109 3.62 -0.50 12.55
N ILE A 110 2.94 -1.32 13.32
CA ILE A 110 3.17 -1.46 14.77
C ILE A 110 3.29 -2.92 15.19
N ASN A 111 3.82 -3.14 16.38
CA ASN A 111 3.84 -4.44 17.02
C ASN A 111 2.54 -4.68 17.82
N MET A 112 2.18 -5.95 18.05
CA MET A 112 0.97 -6.28 18.81
C MET A 112 0.98 -5.69 20.24
N ASN A 113 2.13 -5.67 20.90
CA ASN A 113 2.23 -5.06 22.22
C ASN A 113 1.93 -3.56 22.20
N GLU A 114 2.46 -2.86 21.23
CA GLU A 114 2.21 -1.43 21.00
C GLU A 114 0.74 -1.17 20.67
N PHE A 115 0.13 -2.02 19.83
CA PHE A 115 -1.29 -1.95 19.53
C PHE A 115 -2.15 -2.02 20.81
N LEU A 116 -1.85 -2.92 21.72
CA LEU A 116 -2.60 -3.06 22.97
C LEU A 116 -2.55 -1.77 23.82
N TYR A 117 -1.40 -1.12 23.88
CA TYR A 117 -1.26 0.17 24.61
C TYR A 117 -2.03 1.30 23.91
N ILE A 118 -1.90 1.42 22.60
CA ILE A 118 -2.57 2.48 21.83
C ILE A 118 -4.09 2.28 21.89
N ASN A 119 -4.57 1.05 21.80
CA ASN A 119 -5.99 0.73 21.80
C ASN A 119 -6.67 0.95 23.17
N ALA A 120 -5.91 0.94 24.26
CA ALA A 120 -6.43 1.17 25.62
C ALA A 120 -6.90 2.61 25.86
N SER A 121 -6.39 3.58 25.09
CA SER A 121 -6.69 5.00 25.26
C SER A 121 -7.60 5.51 24.13
N PRO A 122 -8.74 6.18 24.45
CA PRO A 122 -9.62 6.76 23.44
C PRO A 122 -8.97 7.81 22.55
N LEU A 123 -7.90 8.46 23.03
CA LEU A 123 -7.17 9.50 22.27
C LEU A 123 -6.20 8.93 21.27
N THR A 124 -5.57 7.79 21.59
CA THR A 124 -4.55 7.15 20.76
C THR A 124 -5.07 5.99 19.95
N LYS A 125 -6.29 5.51 20.24
CA LYS A 125 -6.91 4.42 19.51
C LYS A 125 -6.90 4.65 18.00
N PRO A 126 -6.52 3.64 17.20
CA PRO A 126 -6.55 3.73 15.74
C PRO A 126 -7.93 4.15 15.22
N LYS A 127 -7.93 5.00 14.19
CA LYS A 127 -9.13 5.54 13.51
C LYS A 127 -8.90 5.55 12.01
N ASN A 128 -9.94 5.79 11.23
CA ASN A 128 -9.88 5.88 9.76
C ASN A 128 -8.85 6.90 9.25
N VAL A 129 -8.61 7.97 10.03
CA VAL A 129 -7.63 9.03 9.72
C VAL A 129 -6.20 8.59 10.08
N ARG A 130 -6.05 7.66 10.99
CA ARG A 130 -4.76 7.11 11.42
C ARG A 130 -4.87 5.60 11.63
N PRO A 131 -4.97 4.83 10.55
CA PRO A 131 -4.97 3.37 10.63
C PRO A 131 -3.57 2.87 10.99
N VAL A 132 -3.53 1.73 11.67
CA VAL A 132 -2.29 1.03 11.98
C VAL A 132 -2.42 -0.42 11.54
N TYR A 133 -1.30 -1.09 11.30
CA TYR A 133 -1.34 -2.50 10.93
C TYR A 133 -0.29 -3.33 11.66
N THR A 134 -0.64 -4.59 11.87
CA THR A 134 0.30 -5.63 12.29
C THR A 134 0.46 -6.63 11.14
N ALA A 135 1.68 -7.12 10.96
CA ALA A 135 1.97 -8.15 9.95
C ALA A 135 2.40 -9.44 10.63
N ASN A 136 1.84 -10.56 10.19
CA ASN A 136 2.20 -11.89 10.60
C ASN A 136 2.47 -12.78 9.37
N HIS A 137 2.71 -14.07 9.56
CA HIS A 137 2.99 -15.02 8.47
C HIS A 137 1.77 -15.30 7.58
N GLN A 138 0.56 -15.07 8.05
CA GLN A 138 -0.69 -15.27 7.29
C GLN A 138 -1.02 -14.06 6.42
N GLY A 139 -0.68 -12.86 6.88
CA GLY A 139 -1.00 -11.62 6.17
C GLY A 139 -0.87 -10.40 7.03
N VAL A 140 -1.70 -9.42 6.74
CA VAL A 140 -1.73 -8.12 7.42
C VAL A 140 -3.10 -7.89 8.06
N VAL A 141 -3.10 -7.47 9.32
CA VAL A 141 -4.32 -7.03 10.02
C VAL A 141 -4.26 -5.52 10.17
N VAL A 142 -5.25 -4.83 9.61
CA VAL A 142 -5.35 -3.36 9.67
C VAL A 142 -6.41 -2.98 10.70
N TYR A 143 -6.09 -2.05 11.59
CA TYR A 143 -6.96 -1.57 12.65
C TYR A 143 -7.33 -0.11 12.44
N GLY A 144 -8.56 0.26 12.77
CA GLY A 144 -9.03 1.64 12.80
C GLY A 144 -9.92 2.06 11.65
N ALA A 145 -10.17 1.19 10.68
CA ALA A 145 -11.08 1.47 9.60
C ALA A 145 -12.43 0.78 9.80
N ASP A 146 -13.53 1.47 9.57
CA ASP A 146 -14.88 0.95 9.77
C ASP A 146 -15.38 0.11 8.58
N GLU A 147 -14.80 0.31 7.37
CA GLU A 147 -15.16 -0.40 6.15
C GLU A 147 -13.91 -1.04 5.48
N LEU A 148 -13.30 -1.98 6.17
CA LEU A 148 -12.01 -2.55 5.79
C LEU A 148 -12.02 -3.43 4.54
N VAL A 149 -13.15 -4.01 4.16
CA VAL A 149 -13.19 -5.21 3.30
C VAL A 149 -12.72 -5.00 1.86
N THR A 150 -12.72 -3.76 1.34
CA THR A 150 -12.42 -3.50 -0.08
C THR A 150 -11.43 -2.37 -0.35
N ASN A 151 -10.95 -1.69 0.68
CA ASN A 151 -10.30 -0.39 0.52
C ASN A 151 -8.81 -0.38 0.95
N VAL A 152 -8.20 -1.55 1.12
CA VAL A 152 -6.79 -1.66 1.48
C VAL A 152 -5.97 -2.11 0.28
N SER A 153 -4.92 -1.37 -0.02
CA SER A 153 -3.94 -1.70 -1.03
C SER A 153 -2.54 -1.69 -0.45
N ALA A 154 -1.65 -2.44 -1.03
CA ALA A 154 -0.24 -2.46 -0.66
C ALA A 154 0.64 -2.18 -1.86
N THR A 155 1.69 -1.39 -1.64
CA THR A 155 2.83 -1.33 -2.55
C THR A 155 3.85 -2.38 -2.11
N TYR A 156 4.47 -3.05 -3.03
CA TYR A 156 5.42 -4.10 -2.71
C TYR A 156 6.44 -4.31 -3.83
N ILE A 157 7.52 -4.97 -3.50
CA ILE A 157 8.48 -5.45 -4.47
C ILE A 157 8.17 -6.91 -4.75
N ARG A 158 7.89 -7.23 -6.01
CA ARG A 158 7.60 -8.59 -6.46
C ARG A 158 8.86 -9.39 -6.73
N LYS A 159 8.76 -10.70 -6.59
CA LYS A 159 9.80 -11.63 -7.04
C LYS A 159 9.91 -11.59 -8.56
N PRO A 160 11.11 -11.77 -9.13
CA PRO A 160 11.24 -11.97 -10.57
C PRO A 160 10.38 -13.14 -11.05
N ALA A 161 9.76 -12.98 -12.21
CA ALA A 161 9.00 -14.06 -12.83
C ALA A 161 9.93 -15.25 -13.14
N LYS A 162 9.42 -16.47 -12.98
CA LYS A 162 10.20 -17.66 -13.32
C LYS A 162 10.55 -17.65 -14.81
N VAL A 163 11.80 -17.98 -15.12
CA VAL A 163 12.26 -18.14 -16.51
C VAL A 163 11.63 -19.40 -17.11
N GLU A 164 10.84 -19.20 -18.14
CA GLU A 164 10.22 -20.27 -18.94
C GLU A 164 10.85 -20.30 -20.32
N TRP A 165 11.42 -21.44 -20.73
CA TRP A 165 11.90 -21.65 -22.06
C TRP A 165 10.73 -22.08 -22.95
N LYS A 166 10.29 -21.20 -23.84
CA LYS A 166 9.30 -21.52 -24.87
C LYS A 166 10.02 -21.67 -26.21
N TYR A 167 9.86 -22.84 -26.84
CA TYR A 167 10.30 -23.06 -28.21
C TYR A 167 9.09 -23.42 -29.07
N GLN A 168 9.06 -22.92 -30.27
CA GLN A 168 8.09 -23.26 -31.29
C GLN A 168 8.79 -24.06 -32.38
N MET A 169 8.38 -25.31 -32.57
CA MET A 169 8.83 -26.07 -33.75
C MET A 169 8.10 -25.53 -34.97
N ILE A 170 8.85 -24.98 -35.91
CA ILE A 170 8.33 -24.58 -37.23
C ILE A 170 8.49 -25.82 -38.13
N TYR A 171 7.39 -26.39 -38.58
CA TYR A 171 7.36 -27.48 -39.53
C TYR A 171 7.29 -26.94 -40.95
#